data_c168bb7ead0731803010d1cb71950ee5
#
_entry.id   c168bb7ead0731803010d1cb71950ee5
#
_cell.length_a   1.000
_cell.length_b   1.000
_cell.length_c   1.000
_cell.angle_alpha   90.00
_cell.angle_beta   90.00
_cell.angle_gamma   90.00
#
_symmetry.space_group_name_H-M   'P 1'
#
loop_
_entity.id
_entity.type
_entity.pdbx_description
1 polymer ?
#
loop_
_entity_poly.entity_id
_entity_poly.type
_entity_poly.pdbx_seq_one_letter_code
_entity_poly.pdbx_strand_id
1 'polypeptide(L)'
;MVAVGAKCRAGRGPAIIDLPRHNANFCAEHLQELCRRQVAKAIGDFDMVQPDDRILVAVSGGKDSLAVWDLLIDLGYRADGLYVGLGIGDYSDVSAQYARAFASERGLRLQEVSLRDDYHFDVPTAAVATRRVPCSACGLSKRHLFDTATVAGGYDVLVTGHNLDDEAAVLF
;
A
#
# COMPACT_ATOMS: atom_id res chain seq x y z
N MET A 1 19.01 -6.44 -13.34
CA MET A 1 19.03 -7.92 -13.36
C MET A 1 20.18 -8.39 -12.49
N VAL A 2 19.94 -9.40 -11.66
CA VAL A 2 21.00 -9.98 -10.79
C VAL A 2 21.98 -10.75 -11.67
N ALA A 3 23.28 -10.58 -11.48
CA ALA A 3 24.29 -11.35 -12.19
C ALA A 3 24.19 -12.84 -11.83
N VAL A 4 24.42 -13.72 -12.81
CA VAL A 4 24.40 -15.18 -12.59
C VAL A 4 25.42 -15.54 -11.51
N GLY A 5 24.99 -16.24 -10.45
CA GLY A 5 25.83 -16.65 -9.33
C GLY A 5 26.12 -15.56 -8.30
N ALA A 6 25.45 -14.39 -8.39
CA ALA A 6 25.57 -13.36 -7.37
C ALA A 6 25.08 -13.88 -6.00
N LYS A 7 25.85 -13.53 -4.96
CA LYS A 7 25.55 -13.95 -3.58
C LYS A 7 24.96 -12.77 -2.80
N CYS A 8 24.11 -13.10 -1.83
CA CYS A 8 23.59 -12.14 -0.89
C CYS A 8 24.73 -11.50 -0.06
N ARG A 9 24.73 -10.17 0.06
CA ARG A 9 25.74 -9.44 0.84
C ARG A 9 25.69 -9.76 2.34
N ALA A 10 24.49 -9.97 2.87
CA ALA A 10 24.27 -10.22 4.29
C ALA A 10 24.30 -11.72 4.65
N GLY A 11 24.23 -12.62 3.66
CA GLY A 11 24.24 -14.05 3.86
C GLY A 11 25.00 -14.77 2.74
N ARG A 12 25.01 -16.12 2.80
CA ARG A 12 25.71 -16.94 1.79
C ARG A 12 24.81 -17.49 0.68
N GLY A 13 23.50 -17.24 0.78
CA GLY A 13 22.50 -17.70 -0.18
C GLY A 13 22.54 -16.96 -1.52
N PRO A 14 21.88 -17.50 -2.55
CA PRO A 14 21.77 -16.85 -3.85
C PRO A 14 21.00 -15.53 -3.73
N ALA A 15 21.48 -14.50 -4.42
CA ALA A 15 20.78 -13.23 -4.49
C ALA A 15 19.61 -13.30 -5.48
N ILE A 16 18.50 -12.67 -5.14
CA ILE A 16 17.33 -12.54 -6.01
C ILE A 16 17.17 -11.12 -6.57
N ILE A 17 17.84 -10.14 -5.96
CA ILE A 17 17.78 -8.73 -6.37
C ILE A 17 19.14 -8.07 -6.26
N ASP A 18 19.41 -7.18 -7.21
CA ASP A 18 20.51 -6.23 -7.18
C ASP A 18 19.96 -4.83 -6.89
N LEU A 19 20.48 -4.18 -5.87
CA LEU A 19 20.14 -2.81 -5.49
C LEU A 19 21.35 -1.89 -5.70
N PRO A 20 21.50 -1.31 -6.90
CA PRO A 20 22.65 -0.46 -7.24
C PRO A 20 22.84 0.71 -6.27
N ARG A 21 21.75 1.31 -5.80
CA ARG A 21 21.78 2.40 -4.80
C ARG A 21 22.45 1.99 -3.49
N HIS A 22 22.39 0.72 -3.14
CA HIS A 22 23.02 0.15 -1.93
C HIS A 22 24.33 -0.58 -2.26
N ASN A 23 24.73 -0.63 -3.53
CA ASN A 23 25.84 -1.44 -4.02
C ASN A 23 25.84 -2.84 -3.41
N ALA A 24 24.69 -3.50 -3.47
CA ALA A 24 24.48 -4.77 -2.78
C ALA A 24 23.41 -5.65 -3.45
N ASN A 25 23.67 -6.96 -3.38
CA ASN A 25 22.72 -7.99 -3.77
C ASN A 25 22.12 -8.65 -2.53
N PHE A 26 20.82 -8.97 -2.55
CA PHE A 26 20.13 -9.59 -1.43
C PHE A 26 19.35 -10.84 -1.85
N CYS A 27 19.27 -11.82 -0.95
CA CYS A 27 18.28 -12.89 -1.01
C CYS A 27 16.93 -12.35 -0.48
N ALA A 28 15.83 -13.10 -0.61
CA ALA A 28 14.49 -12.68 -0.20
C ALA A 28 14.46 -12.26 1.28
N GLU A 29 14.98 -13.10 2.16
CA GLU A 29 14.99 -12.87 3.61
C GLU A 29 15.71 -11.55 3.98
N HIS A 30 16.93 -11.34 3.47
CA HIS A 30 17.69 -10.14 3.79
C HIS A 30 17.18 -8.88 3.08
N LEU A 31 16.46 -9.03 1.97
CA LEU A 31 15.72 -7.92 1.38
C LEU A 31 14.56 -7.48 2.28
N GLN A 32 13.77 -8.43 2.79
CA GLN A 32 12.68 -8.13 3.71
C GLN A 32 13.20 -7.46 4.99
N GLU A 33 14.30 -7.99 5.55
CA GLU A 33 14.94 -7.39 6.71
C GLU A 33 15.47 -5.97 6.44
N LEU A 34 16.03 -5.74 5.25
CA LEU A 34 16.43 -4.38 4.82
C LEU A 34 15.22 -3.45 4.76
N CYS A 35 14.12 -3.88 4.13
CA CYS A 35 12.89 -3.09 4.03
C CYS A 35 12.32 -2.77 5.41
N ARG A 36 12.24 -3.76 6.30
CA ARG A 36 11.77 -3.58 7.69
C ARG A 36 12.59 -2.54 8.44
N ARG A 37 13.92 -2.62 8.37
CA ARG A 37 14.82 -1.64 9.01
C ARG A 37 14.69 -0.25 8.42
N GLN A 38 14.51 -0.12 7.10
CA GLN A 38 14.37 1.18 6.45
C GLN A 38 13.04 1.84 6.83
N VAL A 39 11.96 1.07 6.88
CA VAL A 39 10.64 1.58 7.31
C VAL A 39 10.68 1.98 8.79
N ALA A 40 11.22 1.12 9.67
CA ALA A 40 11.37 1.45 11.09
C ALA A 40 12.21 2.72 11.30
N LYS A 41 13.31 2.85 10.54
CA LYS A 41 14.15 4.04 10.59
C LYS A 41 13.40 5.30 10.14
N ALA A 42 12.66 5.22 9.03
CA ALA A 42 11.87 6.36 8.54
C ALA A 42 10.78 6.77 9.53
N ILE A 43 10.07 5.81 10.11
CA ILE A 43 9.07 6.06 11.16
C ILE A 43 9.70 6.85 12.32
N GLY A 44 10.87 6.41 12.81
CA GLY A 44 11.54 7.09 13.92
C GLY A 44 12.16 8.43 13.54
N ASP A 45 12.79 8.54 12.36
CA ASP A 45 13.44 9.79 11.91
C ASP A 45 12.42 10.92 11.67
N PHE A 46 11.21 10.58 11.22
CA PHE A 46 10.17 11.55 10.85
C PHE A 46 8.96 11.58 11.78
N ASP A 47 9.01 10.81 12.87
CA ASP A 47 7.92 10.73 13.87
C ASP A 47 6.55 10.44 13.22
N MET A 48 6.53 9.44 12.28
CA MET A 48 5.39 9.22 11.38
C MET A 48 4.20 8.56 12.07
N VAL A 49 4.45 7.65 13.00
CA VAL A 49 3.44 6.88 13.76
C VAL A 49 3.93 6.59 15.16
N GLN A 50 3.02 6.64 16.12
CA GLN A 50 3.29 6.28 17.51
C GLN A 50 2.93 4.81 17.80
N PRO A 51 3.53 4.16 18.82
CA PRO A 51 3.28 2.76 19.13
C PRO A 51 1.80 2.43 19.42
N ASP A 52 1.05 3.39 19.97
CA ASP A 52 -0.35 3.22 20.36
C ASP A 52 -1.34 3.65 19.28
N ASP A 53 -0.87 4.24 18.17
CA ASP A 53 -1.72 4.68 17.08
C ASP A 53 -2.51 3.51 16.47
N ARG A 54 -3.76 3.80 16.14
CA ARG A 54 -4.60 2.95 15.32
C ARG A 54 -4.40 3.37 13.86
N ILE A 55 -3.78 2.50 13.08
CA ILE A 55 -3.41 2.79 11.70
C ILE A 55 -4.46 2.24 10.74
N LEU A 56 -4.85 3.04 9.75
CA LEU A 56 -5.61 2.59 8.60
C LEU A 56 -4.69 2.59 7.37
N VAL A 57 -4.55 1.46 6.70
CA VAL A 57 -3.72 1.33 5.48
C VAL A 57 -4.63 1.32 4.26
N ALA A 58 -4.46 2.27 3.36
CA ALA A 58 -5.16 2.28 2.07
C ALA A 58 -4.57 1.20 1.16
N VAL A 59 -5.33 0.13 0.96
CA VAL A 59 -4.91 -1.08 0.23
C VAL A 59 -5.52 -1.08 -1.16
N SER A 60 -4.68 -1.08 -2.19
CA SER A 60 -5.13 -1.16 -3.59
C SER A 60 -5.12 -2.59 -4.16
N GLY A 61 -4.71 -3.59 -3.38
CA GLY A 61 -4.41 -4.94 -3.86
C GLY A 61 -3.10 -5.07 -4.63
N GLY A 62 -2.40 -3.97 -4.87
CA GLY A 62 -1.07 -3.96 -5.48
C GLY A 62 0.04 -4.28 -4.47
N LYS A 63 1.19 -4.73 -4.99
CA LYS A 63 2.34 -5.18 -4.20
C LYS A 63 2.83 -4.16 -3.17
N ASP A 64 2.84 -2.87 -3.53
CA ASP A 64 3.40 -1.82 -2.66
C ASP A 64 2.49 -1.54 -1.46
N SER A 65 1.17 -1.46 -1.67
CA SER A 65 0.19 -1.27 -0.59
C SER A 65 0.11 -2.47 0.36
N LEU A 66 0.20 -3.70 -0.17
CA LEU A 66 0.25 -4.90 0.65
C LEU A 66 1.58 -5.00 1.42
N ALA A 67 2.70 -4.65 0.78
CA ALA A 67 4.01 -4.69 1.42
C ALA A 67 4.13 -3.69 2.58
N VAL A 68 3.61 -2.46 2.44
CA VAL A 68 3.64 -1.50 3.55
C VAL A 68 2.76 -1.95 4.71
N TRP A 69 1.60 -2.55 4.42
CA TRP A 69 0.75 -3.13 5.45
C TRP A 69 1.43 -4.27 6.19
N ASP A 70 2.06 -5.20 5.46
CA ASP A 70 2.84 -6.30 6.01
C ASP A 70 3.97 -5.80 6.92
N LEU A 71 4.73 -4.82 6.46
CA LEU A 71 5.84 -4.25 7.22
C LEU A 71 5.38 -3.57 8.52
N LEU A 72 4.24 -2.88 8.52
CA LEU A 72 3.69 -2.27 9.73
C LEU A 72 3.28 -3.32 10.76
N ILE A 73 2.63 -4.41 10.32
CA ILE A 73 2.28 -5.53 11.20
C ILE A 73 3.54 -6.22 11.74
N ASP A 74 4.53 -6.48 10.90
CA ASP A 74 5.80 -7.09 11.30
C ASP A 74 6.59 -6.23 12.29
N LEU A 75 6.41 -4.90 12.25
CA LEU A 75 6.98 -3.96 13.21
C LEU A 75 6.17 -3.84 14.50
N GLY A 76 5.04 -4.55 14.62
CA GLY A 76 4.21 -4.60 15.81
C GLY A 76 3.13 -3.52 15.92
N TYR A 77 2.89 -2.77 14.85
CA TYR A 77 1.81 -1.77 14.83
C TYR A 77 0.44 -2.40 14.64
N ARG A 78 -0.60 -1.75 15.18
CA ARG A 78 -2.01 -2.12 14.98
C ARG A 78 -2.53 -1.43 13.73
N ALA A 79 -2.58 -2.17 12.61
CA ALA A 79 -2.98 -1.62 11.32
C ALA A 79 -4.10 -2.44 10.67
N ASP A 80 -5.22 -1.79 10.41
CA ASP A 80 -6.34 -2.32 9.63
C ASP A 80 -6.20 -1.88 8.16
N GLY A 81 -6.74 -2.67 7.23
CA GLY A 81 -6.76 -2.31 5.81
C GLY A 81 -8.07 -1.62 5.40
N LEU A 82 -7.99 -0.71 4.43
CA LEU A 82 -9.13 -0.14 3.72
C LEU A 82 -8.97 -0.35 2.23
N TYR A 83 -9.86 -1.12 1.62
CA TYR A 83 -9.96 -1.26 0.18
C TYR A 83 -11.12 -0.42 -0.36
N VAL A 84 -10.87 0.34 -1.43
CA VAL A 84 -11.90 1.14 -2.12
C VAL A 84 -12.11 0.59 -3.52
N GLY A 85 -13.27 -0.04 -3.74
CA GLY A 85 -13.73 -0.51 -5.04
C GLY A 85 -14.22 0.65 -5.91
N LEU A 86 -13.52 0.90 -7.02
CA LEU A 86 -13.73 2.05 -7.90
C LEU A 86 -14.76 1.81 -9.00
N GLY A 87 -15.24 0.59 -9.13
CA GLY A 87 -16.15 0.19 -10.21
C GLY A 87 -15.48 0.12 -11.60
N ILE A 88 -14.17 -0.07 -11.66
CA ILE A 88 -13.39 -0.15 -12.90
C ILE A 88 -13.32 -1.63 -13.35
N GLY A 89 -14.46 -2.19 -13.80
CA GLY A 89 -14.54 -3.54 -14.37
C GLY A 89 -13.79 -4.62 -13.58
N ASP A 90 -13.33 -5.65 -14.27
CA ASP A 90 -12.66 -6.83 -13.68
C ASP A 90 -11.38 -6.47 -12.88
N TYR A 91 -10.76 -5.34 -13.17
CA TYR A 91 -9.56 -4.89 -12.45
C TYR A 91 -9.85 -4.66 -10.96
N SER A 92 -10.99 -4.05 -10.63
CA SER A 92 -11.38 -3.83 -9.23
C SER A 92 -11.63 -5.13 -8.49
N ASP A 93 -12.23 -6.12 -9.17
CA ASP A 93 -12.56 -7.40 -8.56
C ASP A 93 -11.30 -8.22 -8.23
N VAL A 94 -10.36 -8.28 -9.15
CA VAL A 94 -9.06 -8.95 -8.94
C VAL A 94 -8.27 -8.27 -7.82
N SER A 95 -8.24 -6.95 -7.81
CA SER A 95 -7.55 -6.19 -6.77
C SER A 95 -8.14 -6.42 -5.37
N ALA A 96 -9.48 -6.48 -5.28
CA ALA A 96 -10.19 -6.81 -4.05
C ALA A 96 -9.85 -8.22 -3.55
N GLN A 97 -9.78 -9.19 -4.47
CA GLN A 97 -9.41 -10.58 -4.13
C GLN A 97 -8.01 -10.65 -3.49
N TYR A 98 -7.02 -9.95 -4.04
CA TYR A 98 -5.68 -9.90 -3.44
C TYR A 98 -5.68 -9.27 -2.05
N ALA A 99 -6.41 -8.18 -1.85
CA ALA A 99 -6.52 -7.53 -0.54
C ALA A 99 -7.19 -8.44 0.50
N ARG A 100 -8.29 -9.12 0.12
CA ARG A 100 -9.00 -10.09 0.98
C ARG A 100 -8.13 -11.30 1.32
N ALA A 101 -7.46 -11.88 0.32
CA ALA A 101 -6.58 -13.03 0.52
C ALA A 101 -5.48 -12.69 1.52
N PHE A 102 -4.78 -11.58 1.32
CA PHE A 102 -3.73 -11.10 2.21
C PHE A 102 -4.26 -10.89 3.66
N ALA A 103 -5.38 -10.20 3.80
CA ALA A 103 -5.99 -9.96 5.11
C ALA A 103 -6.36 -11.27 5.82
N SER A 104 -6.96 -12.22 5.08
CA SER A 104 -7.35 -13.53 5.59
C SER A 104 -6.14 -14.36 6.03
N GLU A 105 -5.08 -14.42 5.22
CA GLU A 105 -3.85 -15.16 5.52
C GLU A 105 -3.14 -14.62 6.77
N ARG A 106 -3.22 -13.33 7.01
CA ARG A 106 -2.60 -12.65 8.15
C ARG A 106 -3.53 -12.48 9.35
N GLY A 107 -4.81 -12.84 9.25
CA GLY A 107 -5.81 -12.64 10.30
C GLY A 107 -6.07 -11.16 10.60
N LEU A 108 -5.99 -10.30 9.57
CA LEU A 108 -6.13 -8.85 9.68
C LEU A 108 -7.56 -8.40 9.34
N ARG A 109 -7.95 -7.26 9.89
CA ARG A 109 -9.21 -6.62 9.55
C ARG A 109 -9.06 -5.83 8.26
N LEU A 110 -9.94 -6.11 7.29
CA LEU A 110 -10.07 -5.34 6.05
C LEU A 110 -11.47 -4.70 6.01
N GLN A 111 -11.51 -3.39 5.86
CA GLN A 111 -12.72 -2.66 5.52
C GLN A 111 -12.79 -2.51 4.00
N GLU A 112 -13.98 -2.71 3.45
CA GLU A 112 -14.21 -2.55 2.02
C GLU A 112 -15.30 -1.50 1.83
N VAL A 113 -15.05 -0.58 0.89
CA VAL A 113 -16.00 0.43 0.46
C VAL A 113 -16.12 0.32 -1.06
N SER A 114 -17.35 0.22 -1.57
CA SER A 114 -17.64 0.16 -2.99
C SER A 114 -18.28 1.48 -3.43
N LEU A 115 -17.66 2.17 -4.38
CA LEU A 115 -18.30 3.36 -4.97
C LEU A 115 -19.63 3.03 -5.62
N ARG A 116 -19.74 1.87 -6.26
CA ARG A 116 -20.96 1.44 -6.94
C ARG A 116 -22.08 1.09 -5.95
N ASP A 117 -21.77 0.28 -4.93
CA ASP A 117 -22.79 -0.26 -4.04
C ASP A 117 -23.17 0.72 -2.93
N ASP A 118 -22.18 1.43 -2.36
CA ASP A 118 -22.38 2.33 -1.23
C ASP A 118 -22.75 3.76 -1.65
N TYR A 119 -22.28 4.20 -2.84
CA TYR A 119 -22.44 5.58 -3.31
C TYR A 119 -23.17 5.70 -4.66
N HIS A 120 -23.55 4.58 -5.28
CA HIS A 120 -24.33 4.51 -6.53
C HIS A 120 -23.68 5.18 -7.74
N PHE A 121 -22.35 5.25 -7.78
CA PHE A 121 -21.59 5.68 -8.95
C PHE A 121 -20.28 4.91 -9.09
N ASP A 122 -19.64 5.03 -10.24
CA ASP A 122 -18.29 4.52 -10.49
C ASP A 122 -17.41 5.61 -11.11
N VAL A 123 -16.09 5.39 -11.10
CA VAL A 123 -15.13 6.39 -11.61
C VAL A 123 -15.37 6.71 -13.10
N PRO A 124 -15.62 5.75 -14.00
CA PRO A 124 -15.93 6.04 -15.40
C PRO A 124 -17.13 6.96 -15.56
N THR A 125 -18.23 6.66 -14.88
CA THR A 125 -19.46 7.47 -14.94
C THR A 125 -19.27 8.86 -14.35
N ALA A 126 -18.60 8.95 -13.20
CA ALA A 126 -18.28 10.22 -12.55
C ALA A 126 -17.38 11.10 -13.41
N ALA A 127 -16.39 10.54 -14.10
CA ALA A 127 -15.50 11.28 -15.00
C ALA A 127 -16.30 11.92 -16.16
N VAL A 128 -17.21 11.18 -16.78
CA VAL A 128 -18.08 11.69 -17.84
C VAL A 128 -19.00 12.80 -17.31
N ALA A 129 -19.70 12.55 -16.20
CA ALA A 129 -20.66 13.49 -15.62
C ALA A 129 -20.02 14.82 -15.21
N THR A 130 -18.80 14.77 -14.66
CA THR A 130 -18.05 15.95 -14.19
C THR A 130 -17.16 16.56 -15.25
N ARG A 131 -17.06 15.99 -16.44
CA ARG A 131 -16.12 16.38 -17.51
C ARG A 131 -14.66 16.41 -17.03
N ARG A 132 -14.29 15.53 -16.12
CA ARG A 132 -12.92 15.38 -15.59
C ARG A 132 -12.23 14.19 -16.22
N VAL A 133 -10.90 14.23 -16.25
CA VAL A 133 -10.12 13.03 -16.59
C VAL A 133 -10.34 11.93 -15.53
N PRO A 134 -10.44 10.66 -15.91
CA PRO A 134 -10.73 9.57 -14.97
C PRO A 134 -9.80 9.53 -13.76
N CYS A 135 -8.51 9.78 -13.94
CA CYS A 135 -7.54 9.83 -12.85
C CYS A 135 -7.86 10.91 -11.79
N SER A 136 -8.34 12.08 -12.22
CA SER A 136 -8.74 13.14 -11.31
C SER A 136 -9.99 12.77 -10.51
N ALA A 137 -10.99 12.18 -11.16
CA ALA A 137 -12.20 11.69 -10.48
C ALA A 137 -11.85 10.57 -9.48
N CYS A 138 -10.99 9.63 -9.87
CA CYS A 138 -10.49 8.55 -9.03
C CYS A 138 -9.76 9.09 -7.78
N GLY A 139 -8.80 9.99 -7.97
CA GLY A 139 -8.01 10.54 -6.86
C GLY A 139 -8.86 11.32 -5.86
N LEU A 140 -9.83 12.10 -6.34
CA LEU A 140 -10.75 12.85 -5.48
C LEU A 140 -11.64 11.91 -4.65
N SER A 141 -12.25 10.92 -5.30
CA SER A 141 -13.11 9.94 -4.62
C SER A 141 -12.34 9.16 -3.56
N LYS A 142 -11.12 8.69 -3.89
CA LYS A 142 -10.27 7.96 -2.93
C LYS A 142 -9.95 8.80 -1.71
N ARG A 143 -9.47 10.03 -1.87
CA ARG A 143 -9.11 10.90 -0.74
C ARG A 143 -10.31 11.13 0.17
N HIS A 144 -11.48 11.46 -0.39
CA HIS A 144 -12.69 11.65 0.40
C HIS A 144 -13.05 10.40 1.21
N LEU A 145 -12.97 9.21 0.60
CA LEU A 145 -13.30 7.96 1.29
C LEU A 145 -12.24 7.58 2.34
N PHE A 146 -10.98 7.86 2.07
CA PHE A 146 -9.91 7.65 3.03
C PHE A 146 -10.11 8.51 4.28
N ASP A 147 -10.37 9.81 4.10
CA ASP A 147 -10.64 10.73 5.20
C ASP A 147 -11.88 10.30 5.98
N THR A 148 -12.97 9.98 5.27
CA THR A 148 -14.23 9.54 5.89
C THR A 148 -14.04 8.27 6.71
N ALA A 149 -13.38 7.25 6.18
CA ALA A 149 -13.15 5.99 6.86
C ALA A 149 -12.20 6.15 8.06
N THR A 150 -11.18 6.99 7.92
CA THR A 150 -10.22 7.29 9.00
C THR A 150 -10.94 7.93 10.18
N VAL A 151 -11.71 8.98 9.94
CA VAL A 151 -12.43 9.71 11.00
C VAL A 151 -13.53 8.86 11.61
N ALA A 152 -14.38 8.24 10.78
CA ALA A 152 -15.48 7.42 11.27
C ALA A 152 -15.02 6.16 12.03
N GLY A 153 -13.87 5.58 11.64
CA GLY A 153 -13.27 4.43 12.29
C GLY A 153 -12.48 4.76 13.56
N GLY A 154 -12.24 6.05 13.85
CA GLY A 154 -11.41 6.52 14.95
C GLY A 154 -9.95 6.08 14.80
N TYR A 155 -9.42 6.12 13.58
CA TYR A 155 -8.01 5.89 13.31
C TYR A 155 -7.21 7.19 13.48
N ASP A 156 -6.00 7.07 13.98
CA ASP A 156 -5.12 8.20 14.24
C ASP A 156 -4.29 8.55 13.01
N VAL A 157 -3.93 7.55 12.20
CA VAL A 157 -3.06 7.68 11.04
C VAL A 157 -3.61 6.92 9.84
N LEU A 158 -3.57 7.55 8.66
CA LEU A 158 -3.79 6.92 7.37
C LEU A 158 -2.44 6.71 6.66
N VAL A 159 -2.16 5.49 6.23
CA VAL A 159 -0.95 5.13 5.50
C VAL A 159 -1.29 4.71 4.08
N THR A 160 -0.51 5.17 3.11
CA THR A 160 -0.60 4.77 1.70
C THR A 160 0.69 4.09 1.24
N GLY A 161 0.59 3.18 0.28
CA GLY A 161 1.73 2.49 -0.32
C GLY A 161 2.34 3.23 -1.51
N HIS A 162 2.27 4.56 -1.55
CA HIS A 162 2.94 5.36 -2.59
C HIS A 162 4.45 5.31 -2.41
N ASN A 163 5.17 5.15 -3.50
CA ASN A 163 6.62 5.23 -3.53
C ASN A 163 7.09 6.58 -4.08
N LEU A 164 8.41 6.81 -4.10
CA LEU A 164 8.98 8.07 -4.55
C LEU A 164 8.67 8.40 -6.02
N ASP A 165 8.56 7.38 -6.88
CA ASP A 165 8.23 7.59 -8.30
C ASP A 165 6.77 8.03 -8.46
N ASP A 166 5.86 7.51 -7.63
CA ASP A 166 4.45 7.93 -7.60
C ASP A 166 4.34 9.41 -7.19
N GLU A 167 5.07 9.83 -6.16
CA GLU A 167 5.08 11.21 -5.70
C GLU A 167 5.76 12.15 -6.71
N ALA A 168 6.87 11.71 -7.32
CA ALA A 168 7.54 12.48 -8.36
C ALA A 168 6.65 12.70 -9.59
N ALA A 169 5.86 11.71 -9.98
CA ALA A 169 4.95 11.79 -11.12
C ALA A 169 3.82 12.83 -10.94
N VAL A 170 3.51 13.21 -9.71
CA VAL A 170 2.51 14.26 -9.42
C VAL A 170 3.06 15.67 -9.61
N LEU A 171 4.40 15.82 -9.60
CA LEU A 171 5.07 17.12 -9.73
C LEU A 171 5.27 17.57 -11.18
N PHE A 172 5.10 16.67 -12.16
CA PHE A 172 5.27 16.92 -13.60
C PHE A 172 3.95 16.77 -14.36
#